data_66acc61151d2ce5bead419e7cd89c870
#
_entry.id   66acc61151d2ce5bead419e7cd89c870
#
_cell.length_a   1.000
_cell.length_b   1.000
_cell.length_c   1.000
_cell.angle_alpha   90.00
_cell.angle_beta   90.00
_cell.angle_gamma   90.00
#
_symmetry.space_group_name_H-M   'P 1'
#
loop_
_entity.id
_entity.type
_entity.pdbx_description
1 polymer ?
#
loop_
_entity_poly.entity_id
_entity_poly.type
_entity_poly.pdbx_seq_one_letter_code
_entity_poly.pdbx_strand_id
1 'polypeptide(L)'
;MTAPSRADIENALAHYGLRLRGGWMPGPTDTVPLLPKGQTAAVVWMVGVAGSECWSAFSASPFFTDGLPHPLDRWSAHIGDALAQRWGGLALYPSDGPPYHPFQQWADRSEPTQRSPMMLRIHPEFGLWHAYRFALVLPVLHTGDLQAATAAQQTAPGDGAPDICLQCDGQPCLQGCPVGAYNQAGFLLDACAGHLRQPEGADCMESGCKARRACPVGVDFQYEKAHAAFHMRAFATSHA
;
A
#
# COMPACT_ATOMS: atom_id res chain seq x y z
N MET A 1 19.97 -12.67 19.03
CA MET A 1 18.74 -12.73 18.20
C MET A 1 19.20 -13.03 16.80
N THR A 2 18.72 -14.10 16.18
CA THR A 2 19.02 -14.44 14.78
C THR A 2 18.27 -13.48 13.86
N ALA A 3 18.95 -12.96 12.84
CA ALA A 3 18.32 -12.15 11.81
C ALA A 3 17.27 -13.01 11.06
N PRO A 4 16.08 -12.45 10.73
CA PRO A 4 15.06 -13.19 10.02
C PRO A 4 15.47 -13.41 8.57
N SER A 5 15.19 -14.59 8.02
CA SER A 5 15.15 -14.79 6.58
C SER A 5 13.91 -14.15 5.98
N ARG A 6 13.88 -14.00 4.66
CA ARG A 6 12.69 -13.56 3.93
C ARG A 6 11.47 -14.42 4.27
N ALA A 7 11.64 -15.74 4.30
CA ALA A 7 10.57 -16.69 4.63
C ALA A 7 10.03 -16.50 6.07
N ASP A 8 10.91 -16.18 7.03
CA ASP A 8 10.46 -15.89 8.40
C ASP A 8 9.57 -14.64 8.45
N ILE A 9 9.91 -13.62 7.66
CA ILE A 9 9.11 -12.40 7.56
C ILE A 9 7.77 -12.70 6.89
N GLU A 10 7.77 -13.38 5.75
CA GLU A 10 6.56 -13.77 5.02
C GLU A 10 5.61 -14.61 5.89
N ASN A 11 6.14 -15.59 6.60
CA ASN A 11 5.37 -16.43 7.53
C ASN A 11 4.75 -15.60 8.68
N ALA A 12 5.51 -14.67 9.25
CA ALA A 12 5.00 -13.82 10.32
C ALA A 12 3.87 -12.87 9.84
N LEU A 13 3.98 -12.37 8.62
CA LEU A 13 3.00 -11.47 8.00
C LEU A 13 1.72 -12.20 7.57
N ALA A 14 1.83 -13.46 7.14
CA ALA A 14 0.71 -14.26 6.62
C ALA A 14 -0.44 -14.41 7.63
N HIS A 15 -0.14 -14.48 8.93
CA HIS A 15 -1.15 -14.54 10.00
C HIS A 15 -2.10 -13.34 10.03
N TYR A 16 -1.65 -12.20 9.47
CA TYR A 16 -2.41 -10.96 9.42
C TYR A 16 -3.00 -10.68 8.02
N GLY A 17 -2.80 -11.58 7.06
CA GLY A 17 -3.12 -11.30 5.65
C GLY A 17 -2.28 -10.17 5.07
N LEU A 18 -1.09 -9.93 5.63
CA LEU A 18 -0.11 -9.00 5.11
C LEU A 18 0.90 -9.73 4.22
N ARG A 19 1.44 -9.01 3.26
CA ARG A 19 2.45 -9.53 2.32
C ARG A 19 3.75 -8.75 2.40
N LEU A 20 4.86 -9.45 2.23
CA LEU A 20 6.13 -8.82 1.90
C LEU A 20 6.08 -8.36 0.45
N ARG A 21 6.17 -7.06 0.24
CA ARG A 21 5.99 -6.38 -1.05
C ARG A 21 7.33 -5.94 -1.65
N GLY A 22 8.29 -6.87 -1.67
CA GLY A 22 9.65 -6.58 -2.10
C GLY A 22 10.45 -5.75 -1.10
N GLY A 23 11.66 -5.38 -1.50
CA GLY A 23 12.57 -4.61 -0.66
C GLY A 23 13.78 -4.10 -1.43
N TRP A 24 14.57 -3.25 -0.78
CA TRP A 24 15.75 -2.65 -1.39
C TRP A 24 16.84 -2.39 -0.34
N MET A 25 18.08 -2.28 -0.79
CA MET A 25 19.21 -1.93 0.05
C MET A 25 19.42 -0.41 0.04
N PRO A 26 19.45 0.24 1.23
CA PRO A 26 19.81 1.64 1.31
C PRO A 26 21.23 1.91 0.84
N GLY A 27 21.38 2.90 -0.02
CA GLY A 27 22.68 3.44 -0.43
C GLY A 27 23.10 4.67 0.38
N PRO A 28 24.27 5.22 0.14
CA PRO A 28 24.84 6.35 0.90
C PRO A 28 23.99 7.64 0.82
N THR A 29 23.17 7.79 -0.22
CA THR A 29 22.32 8.97 -0.46
C THR A 29 20.89 8.81 0.06
N ASP A 30 20.54 7.62 0.54
CA ASP A 30 19.20 7.34 1.03
C ASP A 30 19.03 7.85 2.48
N THR A 31 17.93 8.55 2.72
CA THR A 31 17.54 9.03 4.05
C THR A 31 16.71 7.96 4.76
N VAL A 32 17.37 6.91 5.26
CA VAL A 32 16.75 5.91 6.13
C VAL A 32 17.23 6.18 7.56
N PRO A 33 16.32 6.25 8.55
CA PRO A 33 16.72 6.47 9.94
C PRO A 33 17.70 5.40 10.45
N LEU A 34 18.57 5.79 11.35
CA LEU A 34 19.41 4.84 12.07
C LEU A 34 18.54 3.90 12.92
N LEU A 35 18.90 2.64 12.92
CA LEU A 35 18.27 1.62 13.74
C LEU A 35 18.63 1.80 15.21
N PRO A 36 17.94 1.12 16.13
CA PRO A 36 18.32 1.10 17.55
C PRO A 36 19.82 0.80 17.72
N LYS A 37 20.45 1.44 18.69
CA LYS A 37 21.90 1.38 18.97
C LYS A 37 22.80 2.02 17.89
N GLY A 38 22.25 2.88 17.02
CA GLY A 38 23.00 3.61 16.00
C GLY A 38 23.46 2.75 14.81
N GLN A 39 22.87 1.59 14.59
CA GLN A 39 23.21 0.71 13.47
C GLN A 39 22.64 1.26 12.17
N THR A 40 23.34 1.01 11.06
CA THR A 40 22.83 1.28 9.72
C THR A 40 21.89 0.17 9.23
N ALA A 41 20.90 0.54 8.44
CA ALA A 41 20.02 -0.42 7.79
C ALA A 41 20.75 -1.20 6.69
N ALA A 42 20.58 -2.52 6.65
CA ALA A 42 21.02 -3.35 5.55
C ALA A 42 19.93 -3.51 4.47
N VAL A 43 18.68 -3.44 4.86
CA VAL A 43 17.52 -3.62 3.97
C VAL A 43 16.31 -2.85 4.48
N VAL A 44 15.51 -2.36 3.54
CA VAL A 44 14.15 -1.84 3.75
C VAL A 44 13.19 -2.79 3.04
N TRP A 45 12.37 -3.48 3.80
CA TRP A 45 11.31 -4.35 3.30
C TRP A 45 9.98 -3.60 3.30
N MET A 46 9.32 -3.55 2.14
CA MET A 46 7.98 -2.99 2.05
C MET A 46 6.94 -4.04 2.46
N VAL A 47 6.04 -3.67 3.34
CA VAL A 47 4.94 -4.53 3.79
C VAL A 47 3.61 -3.89 3.42
N GLY A 48 2.71 -4.70 2.88
CA GLY A 48 1.42 -4.21 2.43
C GLY A 48 0.39 -5.31 2.26
N VAL A 49 -0.65 -4.99 1.52
CA VAL A 49 -1.77 -5.87 1.25
C VAL A 49 -2.04 -5.95 -0.25
N ALA A 50 -2.66 -7.04 -0.68
CA ALA A 50 -3.32 -7.18 -1.96
C ALA A 50 -4.78 -7.58 -1.73
N GLY A 51 -5.71 -6.92 -2.42
CA GLY A 51 -7.13 -7.18 -2.20
C GLY A 51 -7.57 -7.03 -0.75
N SER A 52 -8.47 -7.89 -0.31
CA SER A 52 -9.03 -7.91 1.04
C SER A 52 -8.37 -8.93 1.98
N GLU A 53 -7.18 -9.42 1.67
CA GLU A 53 -6.53 -10.49 2.44
C GLU A 53 -6.37 -10.18 3.94
N CYS A 54 -6.10 -8.92 4.28
CA CYS A 54 -5.97 -8.52 5.69
C CYS A 54 -7.31 -8.24 6.37
N TRP A 55 -8.41 -8.18 5.61
CA TRP A 55 -9.68 -7.68 6.12
C TRP A 55 -10.22 -8.50 7.29
N SER A 56 -10.21 -9.82 7.19
CA SER A 56 -10.71 -10.69 8.26
C SER A 56 -9.92 -10.54 9.55
N ALA A 57 -8.58 -10.49 9.46
CA ALA A 57 -7.72 -10.32 10.63
C ALA A 57 -7.88 -8.92 11.26
N PHE A 58 -7.94 -7.87 10.43
CA PHE A 58 -8.14 -6.51 10.89
C PHE A 58 -9.52 -6.31 11.52
N SER A 59 -10.61 -6.73 10.84
CA SER A 59 -11.98 -6.53 11.32
C SER A 59 -12.31 -7.32 12.58
N ALA A 60 -11.60 -8.41 12.85
CA ALA A 60 -11.67 -9.17 14.10
C ALA A 60 -10.79 -8.60 15.22
N SER A 61 -9.93 -7.63 14.92
CA SER A 61 -9.00 -7.06 15.91
C SER A 61 -9.70 -6.07 16.86
N PRO A 62 -9.19 -5.88 18.08
CA PRO A 62 -9.69 -4.86 19.00
C PRO A 62 -9.62 -3.44 18.41
N PHE A 63 -8.64 -3.16 17.56
CA PHE A 63 -8.46 -1.85 16.92
C PHE A 63 -9.66 -1.45 16.05
N PHE A 64 -10.35 -2.43 15.44
CA PHE A 64 -11.52 -2.15 14.59
C PHE A 64 -12.73 -1.67 15.39
N THR A 65 -12.88 -2.12 16.64
CA THR A 65 -14.08 -1.91 17.45
C THR A 65 -13.90 -0.97 18.64
N ASP A 66 -12.67 -0.48 18.90
CA ASP A 66 -12.37 0.35 20.08
C ASP A 66 -12.86 1.81 19.99
N GLY A 67 -13.37 2.22 18.82
CA GLY A 67 -13.90 3.57 18.58
C GLY A 67 -12.84 4.66 18.48
N LEU A 68 -11.55 4.32 18.52
CA LEU A 68 -10.48 5.30 18.38
C LEU A 68 -10.17 5.61 16.91
N PRO A 69 -9.65 6.82 16.60
CA PRO A 69 -9.32 7.21 15.22
C PRO A 69 -8.21 6.33 14.61
N HIS A 70 -8.18 6.30 13.28
CA HIS A 70 -7.14 5.60 12.49
C HIS A 70 -6.94 4.12 12.85
N PRO A 71 -8.01 3.30 12.94
CA PRO A 71 -7.91 1.93 13.45
C PRO A 71 -6.98 1.05 12.61
N LEU A 72 -6.98 1.18 11.28
CA LEU A 72 -6.14 0.38 10.39
C LEU A 72 -4.65 0.77 10.51
N ASP A 73 -4.35 2.04 10.71
CA ASP A 73 -2.96 2.50 10.87
C ASP A 73 -2.41 2.05 12.24
N ARG A 74 -3.22 2.15 13.30
CA ARG A 74 -2.85 1.65 14.65
C ARG A 74 -2.66 0.11 14.66
N TRP A 75 -3.51 -0.62 13.97
CA TRP A 75 -3.35 -2.06 13.81
C TRP A 75 -2.06 -2.40 13.05
N SER A 76 -1.77 -1.67 11.97
CA SER A 76 -0.53 -1.84 11.20
C SER A 76 0.70 -1.51 12.04
N ALA A 77 0.63 -0.44 12.85
CA ALA A 77 1.71 -0.04 13.74
C ALA A 77 1.97 -1.09 14.83
N HIS A 78 0.92 -1.64 15.43
CA HIS A 78 1.05 -2.71 16.40
C HIS A 78 1.83 -3.93 15.87
N ILE A 79 1.55 -4.33 14.62
CA ILE A 79 2.23 -5.45 13.98
C ILE A 79 3.66 -5.06 13.60
N GLY A 80 3.83 -3.92 12.94
CA GLY A 80 5.15 -3.46 12.47
C GLY A 80 6.14 -3.28 13.61
N ASP A 81 5.71 -2.64 14.70
CA ASP A 81 6.55 -2.41 15.88
C ASP A 81 6.94 -3.71 16.57
N ALA A 82 6.00 -4.67 16.70
CA ALA A 82 6.29 -5.97 17.29
C ALA A 82 7.32 -6.76 16.46
N LEU A 83 7.21 -6.74 15.13
CA LEU A 83 8.17 -7.38 14.24
C LEU A 83 9.54 -6.68 14.26
N ALA A 84 9.55 -5.35 14.23
CA ALA A 84 10.76 -4.55 14.32
C ALA A 84 11.50 -4.82 15.65
N GLN A 85 10.78 -4.80 16.76
CA GLN A 85 11.35 -5.13 18.08
C GLN A 85 11.93 -6.55 18.13
N ARG A 86 11.18 -7.53 17.60
CA ARG A 86 11.59 -8.94 17.55
C ARG A 86 12.92 -9.12 16.81
N TRP A 87 13.17 -8.34 15.75
CA TRP A 87 14.33 -8.50 14.87
C TRP A 87 15.38 -7.39 15.00
N GLY A 88 15.24 -6.51 15.98
CA GLY A 88 16.20 -5.44 16.25
C GLY A 88 16.23 -4.35 15.18
N GLY A 89 15.12 -4.18 14.48
CA GLY A 89 14.92 -3.21 13.40
C GLY A 89 14.07 -2.02 13.82
N LEU A 90 13.49 -1.37 12.80
CA LEU A 90 12.60 -0.24 12.93
C LEU A 90 11.43 -0.41 11.94
N ALA A 91 10.22 -0.12 12.36
CA ALA A 91 9.07 0.03 11.48
C ALA A 91 8.83 1.50 11.18
N LEU A 92 8.56 1.82 9.91
CA LEU A 92 8.28 3.18 9.43
C LEU A 92 6.91 3.17 8.75
N TYR A 93 6.13 4.23 8.94
CA TYR A 93 4.75 4.28 8.47
C TYR A 93 4.53 5.44 7.49
N PRO A 94 3.60 5.30 6.51
CA PRO A 94 3.25 6.39 5.59
C PRO A 94 2.74 7.65 6.30
N SER A 95 2.18 7.47 7.51
CA SER A 95 1.65 8.55 8.35
C SER A 95 2.69 9.24 9.24
N ASP A 96 3.92 8.71 9.31
CA ASP A 96 4.98 9.31 10.13
C ASP A 96 5.47 10.60 9.50
N GLY A 97 5.17 11.70 10.10
CA GLY A 97 5.64 13.00 9.63
C GLY A 97 4.78 14.17 10.09
N PRO A 98 5.06 15.39 9.65
CA PRO A 98 6.10 15.82 8.71
C PRO A 98 7.53 15.84 9.29
N PRO A 99 8.58 15.60 8.49
CA PRO A 99 8.52 15.21 7.07
C PRO A 99 8.11 13.74 6.90
N TYR A 100 7.28 13.47 5.88
CA TYR A 100 6.82 12.11 5.57
C TYR A 100 7.88 11.28 4.85
N HIS A 101 7.90 9.98 5.13
CA HIS A 101 8.76 9.04 4.40
C HIS A 101 8.32 8.90 2.93
N PRO A 102 9.27 8.77 1.98
CA PRO A 102 8.96 8.72 0.54
C PRO A 102 8.48 7.31 0.10
N PHE A 103 7.38 6.82 0.68
CA PHE A 103 6.86 5.47 0.46
C PHE A 103 6.61 5.13 -1.01
N GLN A 104 6.17 6.11 -1.82
CA GLN A 104 5.98 5.86 -3.25
C GLN A 104 7.30 5.58 -3.97
N GLN A 105 8.37 6.31 -3.62
CA GLN A 105 9.70 6.08 -4.19
C GLN A 105 10.28 4.73 -3.72
N TRP A 106 10.03 4.36 -2.47
CA TRP A 106 10.42 3.06 -1.94
C TRP A 106 9.66 1.91 -2.61
N ALA A 107 8.37 2.11 -2.90
CA ALA A 107 7.57 1.16 -3.66
C ALA A 107 8.13 0.93 -5.07
N ASP A 108 8.50 2.01 -5.77
CA ASP A 108 9.10 1.93 -7.12
C ASP A 108 10.43 1.17 -7.15
N ARG A 109 11.14 1.17 -6.03
CA ARG A 109 12.39 0.39 -5.87
C ARG A 109 12.14 -1.07 -5.49
N SER A 110 10.96 -1.39 -4.99
CA SER A 110 10.63 -2.69 -4.42
C SER A 110 9.83 -3.58 -5.36
N GLU A 111 8.96 -2.99 -6.19
CA GLU A 111 8.02 -3.70 -7.05
C GLU A 111 7.78 -2.94 -8.37
N PRO A 112 7.32 -3.64 -9.43
CA PRO A 112 7.08 -3.04 -10.74
C PRO A 112 5.77 -2.21 -10.76
N THR A 113 5.62 -1.25 -9.84
CA THR A 113 4.47 -0.36 -9.84
C THR A 113 4.63 0.80 -10.80
N GLN A 114 3.52 1.26 -11.37
CA GLN A 114 3.49 2.39 -12.29
C GLN A 114 2.49 3.45 -11.82
N ARG A 115 2.59 4.67 -12.34
CA ARG A 115 1.58 5.70 -12.09
C ARG A 115 0.33 5.42 -12.92
N SER A 116 -0.84 5.57 -12.33
CA SER A 116 -2.11 5.50 -13.04
C SER A 116 -2.75 6.88 -13.18
N PRO A 117 -3.67 7.06 -14.16
CA PRO A 117 -4.45 8.30 -14.28
C PRO A 117 -5.31 8.62 -13.05
N MET A 118 -5.55 7.63 -12.19
CA MET A 118 -6.25 7.81 -10.91
C MET A 118 -5.34 8.30 -9.78
N MET A 119 -4.10 8.71 -10.07
CA MET A 119 -3.09 9.16 -9.10
C MET A 119 -2.71 8.10 -8.05
N LEU A 120 -3.09 6.84 -8.29
CA LEU A 120 -2.70 5.67 -7.51
C LEU A 120 -1.58 4.93 -8.24
N ARG A 121 -0.77 4.20 -7.47
CA ARG A 121 0.17 3.24 -8.08
C ARG A 121 -0.60 2.02 -8.57
N ILE A 122 -0.36 1.60 -9.81
CA ILE A 122 -0.91 0.37 -10.39
C ILE A 122 0.18 -0.71 -10.41
N HIS A 123 -0.17 -1.90 -9.95
CA HIS A 123 0.68 -3.09 -10.01
C HIS A 123 0.20 -4.00 -11.16
N PRO A 124 1.10 -4.64 -11.91
CA PRO A 124 0.68 -5.48 -13.04
C PRO A 124 -0.23 -6.65 -12.65
N GLU A 125 -0.07 -7.21 -11.46
CA GLU A 125 -0.91 -8.29 -10.94
C GLU A 125 -2.10 -7.77 -10.14
N PHE A 126 -1.85 -6.91 -9.14
CA PHE A 126 -2.88 -6.47 -8.19
C PHE A 126 -3.70 -5.27 -8.69
N GLY A 127 -3.38 -4.74 -9.85
CA GLY A 127 -4.02 -3.54 -10.37
C GLY A 127 -3.92 -2.36 -9.41
N LEU A 128 -5.05 -1.75 -9.11
CA LEU A 128 -5.16 -0.68 -8.12
C LEU A 128 -5.49 -1.19 -6.70
N TRP A 129 -5.65 -2.53 -6.51
CA TRP A 129 -6.18 -3.14 -5.30
C TRP A 129 -5.10 -3.58 -4.32
N HIS A 130 -4.16 -2.68 -4.06
CA HIS A 130 -3.09 -2.90 -3.09
C HIS A 130 -2.78 -1.63 -2.30
N ALA A 131 -2.11 -1.79 -1.17
CA ALA A 131 -1.62 -0.68 -0.37
C ALA A 131 -0.39 -1.10 0.45
N TYR A 132 0.52 -0.16 0.71
CA TYR A 132 1.62 -0.35 1.65
C TYR A 132 1.15 0.07 3.04
N ARG A 133 1.49 -0.73 4.05
CA ARG A 133 1.10 -0.47 5.44
C ARG A 133 2.24 0.06 6.28
N PHE A 134 3.44 -0.50 6.09
CA PHE A 134 4.67 -0.05 6.74
C PHE A 134 5.90 -0.52 5.95
N ALA A 135 7.05 0.04 6.30
CA ALA A 135 8.35 -0.45 5.89
C ALA A 135 9.07 -1.04 7.10
N LEU A 136 9.59 -2.26 6.98
CA LEU A 136 10.38 -2.92 7.99
C LEU A 136 11.86 -2.77 7.64
N VAL A 137 12.57 -2.00 8.45
CA VAL A 137 13.98 -1.68 8.25
C VAL A 137 14.83 -2.57 9.16
N LEU A 138 15.71 -3.38 8.57
CA LEU A 138 16.47 -4.39 9.32
C LEU A 138 17.99 -4.21 9.19
N PRO A 139 18.75 -4.58 10.24
CA PRO A 139 20.21 -4.46 10.26
C PRO A 139 20.94 -5.54 9.47
N VAL A 140 20.26 -6.60 9.06
CA VAL A 140 20.84 -7.74 8.37
C VAL A 140 19.98 -8.14 7.19
N LEU A 141 20.64 -8.49 6.09
CA LEU A 141 20.05 -9.06 4.91
C LEU A 141 20.79 -10.36 4.57
N HIS A 142 20.07 -11.46 4.41
CA HIS A 142 20.68 -12.73 3.99
C HIS A 142 20.91 -12.75 2.48
N THR A 143 22.03 -13.34 2.04
CA THR A 143 22.46 -13.34 0.65
C THR A 143 21.43 -13.94 -0.32
N GLY A 144 20.68 -14.95 0.09
CA GLY A 144 19.60 -15.56 -0.71
C GLY A 144 18.37 -14.64 -0.89
N ASP A 145 18.13 -13.72 0.03
CA ASP A 145 16.99 -12.81 0.01
C ASP A 145 17.21 -11.63 -0.96
N LEU A 146 18.47 -11.26 -1.21
CA LEU A 146 18.89 -10.21 -2.14
C LEU A 146 18.47 -10.48 -3.58
N GLN A 147 18.64 -11.73 -4.06
CA GLN A 147 18.33 -12.09 -5.44
C GLN A 147 16.83 -11.97 -5.75
N ALA A 148 15.99 -12.24 -4.77
CA ALA A 148 14.54 -12.08 -4.90
C ALA A 148 14.12 -10.59 -4.87
N ALA A 149 14.83 -9.75 -4.11
CA ALA A 149 14.58 -8.30 -4.07
C ALA A 149 15.07 -7.61 -5.36
N THR A 150 16.25 -8.01 -5.88
CA THR A 150 16.80 -7.43 -7.12
C THR A 150 16.07 -7.90 -8.38
N ALA A 151 15.48 -9.10 -8.40
CA ALA A 151 14.64 -9.56 -9.51
C ALA A 151 13.38 -8.68 -9.66
N ALA A 152 12.80 -8.23 -8.57
CA ALA A 152 11.70 -7.26 -8.60
C ALA A 152 12.14 -5.87 -9.10
N GLN A 153 13.39 -5.46 -8.81
CA GLN A 153 13.96 -4.20 -9.29
C GLN A 153 14.26 -4.21 -10.79
N GLN A 154 14.61 -5.35 -11.36
CA GLN A 154 14.88 -5.50 -12.81
C GLN A 154 13.65 -5.37 -13.69
N THR A 155 12.45 -5.40 -13.11
CA THR A 155 11.17 -5.16 -13.80
C THR A 155 10.57 -3.79 -13.50
N ALA A 156 11.33 -2.90 -12.84
CA ALA A 156 10.86 -1.54 -12.57
C ALA A 156 10.62 -0.75 -13.87
N PRO A 157 9.57 0.10 -13.94
CA PRO A 157 9.28 0.90 -15.13
C PRO A 157 10.43 1.86 -15.42
N GLY A 158 11.07 1.68 -16.52
CA GLY A 158 12.24 2.42 -16.99
C GLY A 158 13.03 1.61 -18.00
N ASP A 159 13.02 0.29 -17.88
CA ASP A 159 13.81 -0.63 -18.72
C ASP A 159 12.95 -1.36 -19.77
N GLY A 160 11.97 -0.67 -20.37
CA GLY A 160 11.17 -1.19 -21.50
C GLY A 160 9.91 -1.98 -21.10
N ALA A 161 9.52 -2.04 -19.83
CA ALA A 161 8.24 -2.60 -19.44
C ALA A 161 7.09 -1.72 -20.00
N PRO A 162 6.09 -2.30 -20.67
CA PRO A 162 5.01 -1.54 -21.28
C PRO A 162 4.20 -0.80 -20.18
N ASP A 163 3.84 0.47 -20.45
CA ASP A 163 2.97 1.22 -19.55
C ASP A 163 1.56 0.61 -19.59
N ILE A 164 1.15 0.08 -18.44
CA ILE A 164 -0.13 -0.61 -18.25
C ILE A 164 -1.31 0.27 -18.66
N CYS A 165 -1.26 1.56 -18.28
CA CYS A 165 -2.36 2.49 -18.50
C CYS A 165 -2.37 3.08 -19.91
N LEU A 166 -1.21 3.23 -20.56
CA LEU A 166 -1.13 3.67 -21.95
C LEU A 166 -1.64 2.59 -22.93
N GLN A 167 -1.54 1.32 -22.55
CA GLN A 167 -2.05 0.20 -23.34
C GLN A 167 -3.51 -0.14 -23.03
N CYS A 168 -4.13 0.53 -22.06
CA CYS A 168 -5.51 0.27 -21.66
C CYS A 168 -6.48 0.99 -22.57
N ASP A 169 -7.23 0.22 -23.36
CA ASP A 169 -8.23 0.75 -24.28
C ASP A 169 -9.31 1.56 -23.54
N GLY A 170 -9.47 2.82 -23.96
CA GLY A 170 -10.51 3.71 -23.46
C GLY A 170 -10.37 4.14 -22.02
N GLN A 171 -9.38 3.66 -21.27
CA GLN A 171 -9.15 3.99 -19.85
C GLN A 171 -10.46 4.06 -19.03
N PRO A 172 -11.18 2.93 -18.88
CA PRO A 172 -12.54 2.91 -18.32
C PRO A 172 -12.61 3.46 -16.89
N CYS A 173 -11.51 3.49 -16.17
CA CYS A 173 -11.43 4.12 -14.84
C CYS A 173 -11.77 5.62 -14.89
N LEU A 174 -11.33 6.35 -15.92
CA LEU A 174 -11.64 7.79 -16.05
C LEU A 174 -13.11 8.03 -16.41
N GLN A 175 -13.72 7.10 -17.15
CA GLN A 175 -15.13 7.18 -17.55
C GLN A 175 -16.07 6.65 -16.45
N GLY A 176 -15.57 5.80 -15.54
CA GLY A 176 -16.36 5.17 -14.50
C GLY A 176 -16.73 6.09 -13.33
N CYS A 177 -16.16 7.29 -13.23
CA CYS A 177 -16.52 8.23 -12.17
C CYS A 177 -17.80 8.99 -12.52
N PRO A 178 -18.89 8.89 -11.71
CA PRO A 178 -20.17 9.54 -12.02
C PRO A 178 -20.11 11.07 -12.02
N VAL A 179 -19.11 11.65 -11.41
CA VAL A 179 -18.92 13.11 -11.32
C VAL A 179 -17.62 13.60 -12.00
N GLY A 180 -16.97 12.73 -12.77
CA GLY A 180 -15.75 13.09 -13.50
C GLY A 180 -14.62 13.61 -12.60
N ALA A 181 -14.51 13.09 -11.36
CA ALA A 181 -13.55 13.60 -10.38
C ALA A 181 -12.07 13.37 -10.79
N TYR A 182 -11.80 12.49 -11.75
CA TYR A 182 -10.47 12.27 -12.31
C TYR A 182 -10.39 12.89 -13.69
N ASN A 183 -9.43 13.80 -13.89
CA ASN A 183 -9.19 14.44 -15.19
C ASN A 183 -7.68 14.76 -15.35
N GLN A 184 -7.33 15.39 -16.47
CA GLN A 184 -5.94 15.74 -16.79
C GLN A 184 -5.29 16.70 -15.76
N ALA A 185 -6.06 17.51 -15.05
CA ALA A 185 -5.57 18.41 -14.01
C ALA A 185 -5.38 17.71 -12.65
N GLY A 186 -5.85 16.48 -12.51
CA GLY A 186 -5.72 15.69 -11.29
C GLY A 186 -7.05 15.20 -10.73
N PHE A 187 -7.14 15.14 -9.40
CA PHE A 187 -8.31 14.67 -8.67
C PHE A 187 -9.11 15.84 -8.08
N LEU A 188 -10.38 15.94 -8.47
CA LEU A 188 -11.33 16.95 -7.97
C LEU A 188 -11.96 16.46 -6.66
N LEU A 189 -11.30 16.76 -5.56
CA LEU A 189 -11.68 16.31 -4.21
C LEU A 189 -13.12 16.72 -3.86
N ASP A 190 -13.46 17.99 -4.06
CA ASP A 190 -14.78 18.54 -3.69
C ASP A 190 -15.92 17.88 -4.47
N ALA A 191 -15.71 17.58 -5.76
CA ALA A 191 -16.69 16.89 -6.59
C ALA A 191 -16.93 15.47 -6.07
N CYS A 192 -15.87 14.73 -5.73
CA CYS A 192 -15.98 13.39 -5.16
C CYS A 192 -16.66 13.42 -3.79
N ALA A 193 -16.16 14.23 -2.86
CA ALA A 193 -16.71 14.35 -1.51
C ALA A 193 -18.19 14.83 -1.52
N GLY A 194 -18.51 15.79 -2.41
CA GLY A 194 -19.89 16.24 -2.62
C GLY A 194 -20.81 15.12 -3.07
N HIS A 195 -20.39 14.31 -4.04
CA HIS A 195 -21.14 13.16 -4.52
C HIS A 195 -21.39 12.11 -3.43
N LEU A 196 -20.37 11.80 -2.62
CA LEU A 196 -20.48 10.79 -1.56
C LEU A 196 -21.51 11.17 -0.46
N ARG A 197 -21.82 12.45 -0.31
CA ARG A 197 -22.83 12.94 0.63
C ARG A 197 -24.27 12.89 0.09
N GLN A 198 -24.43 12.61 -1.20
CA GLN A 198 -25.75 12.53 -1.84
C GLN A 198 -26.23 11.07 -1.95
N PRO A 199 -27.54 10.83 -2.04
CA PRO A 199 -28.07 9.47 -2.25
C PRO A 199 -27.47 8.76 -3.47
N GLU A 200 -27.13 9.48 -4.53
CA GLU A 200 -26.53 8.98 -5.76
C GLU A 200 -25.10 8.42 -5.52
N GLY A 201 -24.45 8.84 -4.44
CA GLY A 201 -23.14 8.36 -4.00
C GLY A 201 -23.16 7.03 -3.22
N ALA A 202 -24.36 6.50 -2.91
CA ALA A 202 -24.51 5.30 -2.07
C ALA A 202 -23.70 4.09 -2.58
N ASP A 203 -23.73 3.82 -3.90
CA ASP A 203 -22.93 2.70 -4.45
C ASP A 203 -21.41 2.92 -4.28
N CYS A 204 -20.92 4.15 -4.41
CA CYS A 204 -19.51 4.45 -4.10
C CYS A 204 -19.20 4.25 -2.61
N MET A 205 -20.09 4.64 -1.73
CA MET A 205 -19.92 4.48 -0.28
C MET A 205 -19.95 3.03 0.16
N GLU A 206 -20.81 2.20 -0.43
CA GLU A 206 -21.04 0.82 -0.01
C GLU A 206 -20.12 -0.20 -0.71
N SER A 207 -19.81 0.07 -1.99
CA SER A 207 -19.09 -0.89 -2.84
C SER A 207 -17.70 -0.39 -3.28
N GLY A 208 -17.32 0.82 -2.86
CA GLY A 208 -16.05 1.44 -3.24
C GLY A 208 -16.14 2.27 -4.53
N CYS A 209 -15.09 3.02 -4.80
CA CYS A 209 -14.99 3.95 -5.92
C CYS A 209 -15.30 3.27 -7.26
N LYS A 210 -16.32 3.77 -7.99
CA LYS A 210 -16.72 3.25 -9.33
C LYS A 210 -15.59 3.32 -10.33
N ALA A 211 -14.84 4.42 -10.35
CA ALA A 211 -13.68 4.57 -11.21
C ALA A 211 -12.63 3.48 -10.95
N ARG A 212 -12.32 3.19 -9.68
CA ARG A 212 -11.37 2.15 -9.30
C ARG A 212 -11.86 0.76 -9.71
N ARG A 213 -13.16 0.49 -9.53
CA ARG A 213 -13.80 -0.80 -9.92
C ARG A 213 -13.84 -1.01 -11.44
N ALA A 214 -13.82 0.07 -12.23
CA ALA A 214 -13.79 -0.01 -13.69
C ALA A 214 -12.40 -0.38 -14.25
N CYS A 215 -11.34 -0.37 -13.44
CA CYS A 215 -10.01 -0.78 -13.89
C CYS A 215 -10.01 -2.28 -14.24
N PRO A 216 -9.57 -2.69 -15.46
CA PRO A 216 -9.56 -4.09 -15.87
C PRO A 216 -8.38 -4.90 -15.27
N VAL A 217 -7.41 -4.22 -14.65
CA VAL A 217 -6.23 -4.89 -14.08
C VAL A 217 -6.47 -5.25 -12.63
N GLY A 218 -6.15 -6.48 -12.24
CA GLY A 218 -6.26 -6.96 -10.87
C GLY A 218 -7.70 -7.14 -10.38
N VAL A 219 -8.64 -7.48 -11.26
CA VAL A 219 -10.07 -7.63 -10.92
C VAL A 219 -10.31 -8.66 -9.82
N ASP A 220 -9.50 -9.71 -9.75
CA ASP A 220 -9.58 -10.76 -8.72
C ASP A 220 -9.19 -10.24 -7.32
N PHE A 221 -8.52 -9.10 -7.25
CA PHE A 221 -8.11 -8.44 -6.01
C PHE A 221 -9.05 -7.32 -5.58
N GLN A 222 -10.18 -7.12 -6.26
CA GLN A 222 -11.16 -6.11 -5.84
C GLN A 222 -11.53 -6.30 -4.38
N TYR A 223 -11.61 -5.19 -3.67
CA TYR A 223 -11.95 -5.23 -2.24
C TYR A 223 -13.38 -5.77 -2.04
N GLU A 224 -13.54 -6.65 -1.05
CA GLU A 224 -14.86 -7.00 -0.52
C GLU A 224 -15.65 -5.75 -0.13
N LYS A 225 -16.97 -5.79 -0.27
CA LYS A 225 -17.84 -4.63 -0.01
C LYS A 225 -17.58 -3.99 1.36
N ALA A 226 -17.48 -4.80 2.40
CA ALA A 226 -17.24 -4.28 3.76
C ALA A 226 -15.90 -3.54 3.87
N HIS A 227 -14.84 -4.07 3.26
CA HIS A 227 -13.51 -3.45 3.21
C HIS A 227 -13.53 -2.16 2.39
N ALA A 228 -14.16 -2.19 1.21
CA ALA A 228 -14.31 -1.02 0.36
C ALA A 228 -15.09 0.09 1.07
N ALA A 229 -16.23 -0.25 1.69
CA ALA A 229 -17.05 0.69 2.45
C ALA A 229 -16.31 1.29 3.64
N PHE A 230 -15.45 0.53 4.32
CA PHE A 230 -14.59 1.04 5.39
C PHE A 230 -13.70 2.18 4.88
N HIS A 231 -13.00 1.99 3.76
CA HIS A 231 -12.16 3.03 3.18
C HIS A 231 -12.95 4.23 2.68
N MET A 232 -14.11 4.02 2.08
CA MET A 232 -14.95 5.13 1.59
C MET A 232 -15.49 5.97 2.74
N ARG A 233 -15.89 5.35 3.85
CA ARG A 233 -16.31 6.08 5.06
C ARG A 233 -15.15 6.89 5.66
N ALA A 234 -13.94 6.31 5.75
CA ALA A 234 -12.78 7.03 6.23
C ALA A 234 -12.47 8.25 5.36
N PHE A 235 -12.51 8.09 4.03
CA PHE A 235 -12.33 9.20 3.09
C PHE A 235 -13.40 10.29 3.26
N ALA A 236 -14.67 9.91 3.30
CA ALA A 236 -15.78 10.87 3.44
C ALA A 236 -15.71 11.65 4.76
N THR A 237 -15.31 10.99 5.86
CA THR A 237 -15.13 11.64 7.18
C THR A 237 -13.97 12.63 7.18
N SER A 238 -12.89 12.32 6.51
CA SER A 238 -11.71 13.20 6.44
C SER A 238 -11.94 14.45 5.57
N HIS A 239 -13.02 14.46 4.77
CA HIS A 239 -13.33 15.53 3.83
C HIS A 239 -14.79 16.02 3.98
N ALA A 240 -15.32 15.93 5.21
CA ALA A 240 -16.66 16.39 5.57
C ALA A 240 -16.74 17.92 5.78
#